data_a5a5a4d44599467e2976acc3809ce775
#
_entry.id   a5a5a4d44599467e2976acc3809ce775
#
_cell.length_a   1.000
_cell.length_b   1.000
_cell.length_c   1.000
_cell.angle_alpha   90.00
_cell.angle_beta   90.00
_cell.angle_gamma   90.00
#
_symmetry.space_group_name_H-M   'P 1'
#
loop_
_entity.id
_entity.type
_entity.pdbx_description
1 polymer ?
#
loop_
_entity_poly.entity_id
_entity_poly.type
_entity_poly.pdbx_seq_one_letter_code
_entity_poly.pdbx_strand_id
1 'polypeptide(L)'
;MHPLPEYPRPSMRRDSYVNLNGPWDYAITQSSEFPAKWDGAILVPYSPEAKASGVGRTLQPGQWLHYHRTFTPPAGEGGRVLLHFGAVDYACAVEVNGRLAGGHRGGYWPFTLDITDLLRPQGRNTLWVAVQDPTGTGTQARGKQTLRPGGMFYPAQSGIWQTVWLERVPENYIDTLTVTPDYDARTVTVKVHTSKPGGAVNLWAVVRAGGVTIAEDWGSDEADRDGEVTLNIAEEHFFSWSPDSPFLYDLTVGTTQGEEEGFDTVHSYFALRKWECKKDA
;
A
#
# COMPACT_ATOMS: atom_id res chain seq x y z
N MET A 1 18.05 13.87 -5.76
CA MET A 1 16.58 13.66 -5.88
C MET A 1 16.15 12.95 -4.60
N HIS A 2 15.05 13.38 -3.98
CA HIS A 2 14.53 12.71 -2.80
C HIS A 2 13.24 11.97 -3.19
N PRO A 3 13.05 10.71 -2.75
CA PRO A 3 11.78 10.02 -2.90
C PRO A 3 10.66 10.80 -2.21
N LEU A 4 9.47 10.76 -2.81
CA LEU A 4 8.31 11.41 -2.22
C LEU A 4 7.94 10.73 -0.88
N PRO A 5 7.69 11.50 0.18
CA PRO A 5 7.37 10.96 1.50
C PRO A 5 5.88 10.69 1.69
N GLU A 6 5.03 11.02 0.71
CA GLU A 6 3.58 10.91 0.79
C GLU A 6 3.15 9.48 1.05
N TYR A 7 2.02 9.36 1.73
CA TYR A 7 1.39 8.07 1.96
C TYR A 7 0.96 7.45 0.61
N PRO A 8 1.41 6.22 0.29
CA PRO A 8 1.29 5.68 -1.06
C PRO A 8 -0.12 5.16 -1.42
N ARG A 9 -1.01 5.00 -0.46
CA ARG A 9 -2.38 4.49 -0.62
C ARG A 9 -3.39 5.47 -0.02
N PRO A 10 -3.59 6.66 -0.61
CA PRO A 10 -4.39 7.74 -0.01
C PRO A 10 -5.87 7.38 0.21
N SER A 11 -6.38 6.35 -0.50
CA SER A 11 -7.74 5.83 -0.31
C SER A 11 -7.95 5.03 0.99
N MET A 12 -6.89 4.71 1.72
CA MET A 12 -6.97 4.00 3.01
C MET A 12 -5.72 4.33 3.86
N ARG A 13 -5.59 5.58 4.27
CA ARG A 13 -4.43 6.10 5.02
C ARG A 13 -4.59 5.86 6.51
N ARG A 14 -3.49 5.45 7.18
CA ARG A 14 -3.38 5.38 8.63
C ARG A 14 -2.33 6.33 9.18
N ASP A 15 -2.53 6.78 10.41
CA ASP A 15 -1.58 7.69 11.08
C ASP A 15 -0.33 6.96 11.61
N SER A 16 -0.40 5.64 11.77
CA SER A 16 0.72 4.80 12.20
C SER A 16 1.80 4.57 11.12
N TYR A 17 1.76 5.31 10.02
CA TYR A 17 2.63 5.18 8.84
C TYR A 17 4.11 5.50 9.12
N VAL A 18 4.99 4.60 8.67
CA VAL A 18 6.44 4.81 8.61
C VAL A 18 6.95 4.49 7.21
N ASN A 19 7.42 5.52 6.50
CA ASN A 19 7.99 5.38 5.17
C ASN A 19 9.40 4.78 5.22
N LEU A 20 9.64 3.73 4.43
CA LEU A 20 10.94 3.09 4.27
C LEU A 20 11.64 3.44 2.96
N ASN A 21 11.16 4.40 2.17
CA ASN A 21 11.89 4.92 1.04
C ASN A 21 13.21 5.60 1.47
N GLY A 22 14.14 5.71 0.56
CA GLY A 22 15.44 6.32 0.83
C GLY A 22 16.61 5.38 0.57
N PRO A 23 17.78 5.61 1.16
CA PRO A 23 18.97 4.77 0.91
C PRO A 23 18.84 3.40 1.59
N TRP A 24 19.14 2.35 0.79
CA TRP A 24 19.29 0.98 1.24
C TRP A 24 20.64 0.46 0.76
N ASP A 25 21.25 -0.48 1.47
CA ASP A 25 22.37 -1.24 0.93
C ASP A 25 21.88 -2.17 -0.19
N TYR A 26 22.68 -2.35 -1.26
CA TYR A 26 22.35 -3.29 -2.32
C TYR A 26 23.57 -4.11 -2.75
N ALA A 27 23.29 -5.28 -3.32
CA ALA A 27 24.26 -6.09 -4.04
C ALA A 27 23.59 -6.83 -5.22
N ILE A 28 24.32 -7.01 -6.33
CA ILE A 28 23.89 -7.86 -7.44
C ILE A 28 24.80 -9.08 -7.50
N THR A 29 24.23 -10.28 -7.30
CA THR A 29 24.98 -11.54 -7.17
C THR A 29 24.45 -12.63 -8.12
N GLN A 30 25.09 -13.80 -8.12
CA GLN A 30 24.62 -15.01 -8.81
C GLN A 30 23.89 -15.99 -7.87
N SER A 31 23.76 -15.66 -6.58
CA SER A 31 23.15 -16.51 -5.56
C SER A 31 21.98 -15.80 -4.89
N SER A 32 20.97 -16.57 -4.47
CA SER A 32 19.87 -16.12 -3.64
C SER A 32 20.26 -15.91 -2.17
N GLU A 33 21.45 -16.31 -1.77
CA GLU A 33 21.91 -16.22 -0.40
C GLU A 33 22.28 -14.80 0.00
N PHE A 34 22.20 -14.48 1.28
CA PHE A 34 22.62 -13.20 1.82
C PHE A 34 24.06 -12.86 1.37
N PRO A 35 24.27 -11.68 0.75
CA PRO A 35 25.56 -11.36 0.16
C PRO A 35 26.63 -11.14 1.24
N ALA A 36 27.83 -11.68 1.00
CA ALA A 36 28.97 -11.48 1.89
C ALA A 36 29.47 -10.02 1.89
N LYS A 37 29.17 -9.27 0.83
CA LYS A 37 29.56 -7.86 0.65
C LYS A 37 28.48 -7.11 -0.13
N TRP A 38 28.24 -5.88 0.27
CA TRP A 38 27.36 -4.94 -0.43
C TRP A 38 28.14 -4.18 -1.52
N ASP A 39 27.51 -3.96 -2.68
CA ASP A 39 28.08 -3.21 -3.79
C ASP A 39 28.03 -1.69 -3.53
N GLY A 40 27.10 -1.23 -2.71
CA GLY A 40 26.91 0.17 -2.35
C GLY A 40 25.50 0.47 -1.85
N ALA A 41 25.04 1.69 -2.08
CA ALA A 41 23.71 2.15 -1.73
C ALA A 41 22.84 2.33 -2.97
N ILE A 42 21.56 1.95 -2.84
CA ILE A 42 20.48 2.18 -3.82
C ILE A 42 19.40 3.06 -3.20
N LEU A 43 18.89 4.01 -3.95
CA LEU A 43 17.80 4.89 -3.51
C LEU A 43 16.43 4.26 -3.86
N VAL A 44 15.79 3.63 -2.88
CA VAL A 44 14.42 3.07 -3.02
C VAL A 44 13.41 4.23 -3.01
N PRO A 45 12.41 4.24 -3.91
CA PRO A 45 11.91 3.15 -4.74
C PRO A 45 12.35 3.20 -6.22
N TYR A 46 13.54 3.65 -6.51
CA TYR A 46 14.03 3.66 -7.89
C TYR A 46 14.69 2.33 -8.26
N SER A 47 14.29 1.78 -9.41
CA SER A 47 14.89 0.55 -9.94
C SER A 47 16.39 0.71 -10.20
N PRO A 48 17.23 -0.35 -10.12
CA PRO A 48 18.67 -0.25 -10.32
C PRO A 48 19.06 0.28 -11.70
N GLU A 49 18.21 0.15 -12.70
CA GLU A 49 18.41 0.65 -14.07
C GLU A 49 18.27 2.17 -14.14
N ALA A 50 17.47 2.76 -13.26
CA ALA A 50 17.24 4.21 -13.26
C ALA A 50 18.45 4.95 -12.67
N LYS A 51 18.89 6.02 -13.33
CA LYS A 51 19.97 6.90 -12.80
C LYS A 51 19.64 7.46 -11.41
N ALA A 52 18.36 7.70 -11.16
CA ALA A 52 17.87 8.22 -9.88
C ALA A 52 18.14 7.28 -8.70
N SER A 53 18.28 5.96 -8.94
CA SER A 53 18.65 5.00 -7.91
C SER A 53 20.08 5.15 -7.38
N GLY A 54 20.96 5.80 -8.15
CA GLY A 54 22.40 5.87 -7.88
C GLY A 54 23.18 4.65 -8.37
N VAL A 55 22.51 3.63 -8.95
CA VAL A 55 23.14 2.37 -9.41
C VAL A 55 23.41 2.39 -10.92
N GLY A 56 22.40 2.64 -11.74
CA GLY A 56 22.54 2.72 -13.20
C GLY A 56 22.95 1.39 -13.87
N ARG A 57 22.56 0.25 -13.29
CA ARG A 57 22.90 -1.09 -13.81
C ARG A 57 21.63 -1.87 -14.13
N THR A 58 21.61 -2.51 -15.29
CA THR A 58 20.52 -3.43 -15.68
C THR A 58 20.74 -4.80 -15.05
N LEU A 59 19.76 -5.27 -14.27
CA LEU A 59 19.74 -6.63 -13.75
C LEU A 59 19.63 -7.62 -14.91
N GLN A 60 20.48 -8.64 -14.91
CA GLN A 60 20.45 -9.67 -15.94
C GLN A 60 19.68 -10.90 -15.47
N PRO A 61 19.01 -11.63 -16.38
CA PRO A 61 18.35 -12.90 -16.04
C PRO A 61 19.32 -13.86 -15.34
N GLY A 62 18.85 -14.45 -14.25
CA GLY A 62 19.65 -15.33 -13.41
C GLY A 62 20.48 -14.63 -12.33
N GLN A 63 20.57 -13.31 -12.36
CA GLN A 63 21.11 -12.54 -11.24
C GLN A 63 20.08 -12.31 -10.14
N TRP A 64 20.57 -12.07 -8.93
CA TRP A 64 19.80 -11.68 -7.77
C TRP A 64 20.18 -10.26 -7.35
N LEU A 65 19.16 -9.44 -7.13
CA LEU A 65 19.30 -8.10 -6.56
C LEU A 65 18.89 -8.17 -5.08
N HIS A 66 19.83 -7.88 -4.21
CA HIS A 66 19.62 -7.86 -2.77
C HIS A 66 19.50 -6.44 -2.27
N TYR A 67 18.61 -6.24 -1.33
CA TYR A 67 18.40 -5.01 -0.59
C TYR A 67 18.52 -5.26 0.90
N HIS A 68 19.13 -4.35 1.63
CA HIS A 68 19.17 -4.41 3.09
C HIS A 68 18.95 -3.05 3.70
N ARG A 69 18.20 -3.04 4.80
CA ARG A 69 17.96 -1.84 5.58
C ARG A 69 17.72 -2.17 7.05
N THR A 70 18.10 -1.26 7.94
CA THR A 70 17.64 -1.28 9.33
C THR A 70 16.44 -0.34 9.50
N PHE A 71 15.49 -0.72 10.36
CA PHE A 71 14.30 0.07 10.63
C PHE A 71 13.86 0.00 12.09
N THR A 72 13.02 0.94 12.49
CA THR A 72 12.27 0.93 13.74
C THR A 72 10.78 0.79 13.38
N PRO A 73 10.03 -0.11 14.01
CA PRO A 73 8.61 -0.24 13.74
C PRO A 73 7.86 1.02 14.17
N PRO A 74 6.62 1.25 13.66
CA PRO A 74 5.77 2.33 14.14
C PRO A 74 5.59 2.29 15.66
N ALA A 75 5.52 3.47 16.29
CA ALA A 75 5.31 3.60 17.72
C ALA A 75 3.96 2.97 18.15
N GLY A 76 3.87 2.56 19.43
CA GLY A 76 2.71 1.93 20.03
C GLY A 76 3.01 0.53 20.56
N GLU A 77 2.10 0.01 21.38
CA GLU A 77 2.16 -1.33 21.96
C GLU A 77 1.00 -2.18 21.42
N GLY A 78 1.17 -3.50 21.44
CA GLY A 78 0.16 -4.45 20.98
C GLY A 78 -0.14 -4.38 19.48
N GLY A 79 -1.17 -5.09 19.06
CA GLY A 79 -1.61 -5.19 17.68
C GLY A 79 -0.58 -5.83 16.75
N ARG A 80 -0.74 -5.55 15.45
CA ARG A 80 0.09 -6.11 14.38
C ARG A 80 0.95 -5.02 13.73
N VAL A 81 2.09 -5.41 13.20
CA VAL A 81 2.94 -4.56 12.35
C VAL A 81 2.97 -5.13 10.95
N LEU A 82 2.43 -4.37 10.01
CA LEU A 82 2.33 -4.74 8.61
C LEU A 82 3.45 -4.07 7.81
N LEU A 83 4.15 -4.86 7.01
CA LEU A 83 5.14 -4.40 6.04
C LEU A 83 4.51 -4.46 4.64
N HIS A 84 4.46 -3.32 3.99
CA HIS A 84 3.84 -3.17 2.67
C HIS A 84 4.89 -2.85 1.62
N PHE A 85 4.69 -3.43 0.44
CA PHE A 85 5.40 -3.10 -0.79
C PHE A 85 4.38 -2.67 -1.84
N GLY A 86 4.57 -1.49 -2.43
CA GLY A 86 3.71 -1.05 -3.54
C GLY A 86 3.90 -1.90 -4.79
N ALA A 87 5.13 -2.26 -5.12
CA ALA A 87 5.48 -3.26 -6.13
C ALA A 87 6.95 -3.65 -6.07
N VAL A 88 7.23 -4.91 -6.42
CA VAL A 88 8.59 -5.46 -6.61
C VAL A 88 8.61 -6.30 -7.88
N ASP A 89 9.40 -5.95 -8.88
CA ASP A 89 9.55 -6.69 -10.13
C ASP A 89 10.77 -7.61 -10.07
N TYR A 90 10.68 -8.94 -10.15
CA TYR A 90 9.45 -9.71 -10.43
C TYR A 90 9.07 -10.64 -9.29
N ALA A 91 10.01 -11.44 -8.80
CA ALA A 91 9.84 -12.37 -7.69
C ALA A 91 10.76 -12.01 -6.54
N CYS A 92 10.26 -12.01 -5.31
CA CYS A 92 11.07 -11.67 -4.15
C CYS A 92 10.81 -12.60 -2.96
N ALA A 93 11.85 -12.72 -2.12
CA ALA A 93 11.78 -13.23 -0.76
C ALA A 93 12.13 -12.10 0.22
N VAL A 94 11.44 -12.03 1.33
CA VAL A 94 11.59 -10.99 2.35
C VAL A 94 11.90 -11.62 3.70
N GLU A 95 12.99 -11.18 4.34
CA GLU A 95 13.35 -11.61 5.69
C GLU A 95 13.42 -10.43 6.65
N VAL A 96 12.97 -10.66 7.85
CA VAL A 96 13.11 -9.74 8.99
C VAL A 96 13.92 -10.42 10.08
N ASN A 97 15.01 -9.78 10.49
CA ASN A 97 15.91 -10.31 11.53
C ASN A 97 16.45 -11.72 11.23
N GLY A 98 16.69 -12.05 9.95
CA GLY A 98 17.18 -13.34 9.50
C GLY A 98 16.13 -14.45 9.50
N ARG A 99 14.84 -14.11 9.60
CA ARG A 99 13.73 -15.06 9.55
C ARG A 99 12.82 -14.68 8.35
N LEU A 100 12.42 -15.69 7.58
CA LEU A 100 11.54 -15.48 6.42
C LEU A 100 10.19 -14.90 6.86
N ALA A 101 9.86 -13.74 6.34
CA ALA A 101 8.55 -13.10 6.50
C ALA A 101 7.57 -13.54 5.42
N GLY A 102 8.06 -13.79 4.21
CA GLY A 102 7.25 -14.23 3.08
C GLY A 102 7.93 -13.93 1.75
N GLY A 103 7.14 -14.00 0.68
CA GLY A 103 7.58 -13.69 -0.67
C GLY A 103 6.42 -13.29 -1.56
N HIS A 104 6.74 -12.75 -2.73
CA HIS A 104 5.76 -12.33 -3.73
C HIS A 104 6.26 -12.65 -5.14
N ARG A 105 5.33 -12.81 -6.05
CA ARG A 105 5.60 -12.98 -7.49
C ARG A 105 4.60 -12.17 -8.30
N GLY A 106 5.10 -11.23 -9.08
CA GLY A 106 4.31 -10.32 -9.90
C GLY A 106 4.80 -8.87 -9.77
N GLY A 107 5.25 -8.25 -10.88
CA GLY A 107 5.93 -6.96 -10.85
C GLY A 107 5.03 -5.73 -10.63
N TYR A 108 3.69 -5.89 -10.65
CA TYR A 108 2.75 -4.75 -10.71
C TYR A 108 1.75 -4.69 -9.55
N TRP A 109 1.74 -5.71 -8.69
CA TRP A 109 0.77 -5.81 -7.61
C TRP A 109 1.40 -5.49 -6.26
N PRO A 110 0.71 -4.72 -5.41
CA PRO A 110 1.12 -4.53 -4.03
C PRO A 110 0.93 -5.83 -3.24
N PHE A 111 1.72 -5.97 -2.19
CA PHE A 111 1.58 -7.05 -1.21
C PHE A 111 1.93 -6.59 0.19
N THR A 112 1.41 -7.31 1.18
CA THR A 112 1.56 -7.02 2.59
C THR A 112 2.02 -8.26 3.34
N LEU A 113 2.94 -8.09 4.26
CA LEU A 113 3.45 -9.13 5.16
C LEU A 113 3.25 -8.70 6.60
N ASP A 114 2.62 -9.56 7.40
CA ASP A 114 2.61 -9.38 8.84
C ASP A 114 3.95 -9.80 9.41
N ILE A 115 4.66 -8.85 9.99
CA ILE A 115 6.01 -9.07 10.54
C ILE A 115 6.05 -9.03 12.06
N THR A 116 4.90 -8.96 12.72
CA THR A 116 4.77 -8.78 14.19
C THR A 116 5.66 -9.73 14.96
N ASP A 117 5.53 -11.04 14.70
CA ASP A 117 6.24 -12.09 15.42
C ASP A 117 7.73 -12.21 15.06
N LEU A 118 8.18 -11.43 14.08
CA LEU A 118 9.58 -11.39 13.62
C LEU A 118 10.35 -10.23 14.24
N LEU A 119 9.64 -9.25 14.85
CA LEU A 119 10.26 -8.07 15.43
C LEU A 119 11.04 -8.39 16.71
N ARG A 120 12.14 -7.68 16.91
CA ARG A 120 12.85 -7.67 18.18
C ARG A 120 12.10 -6.80 19.17
N PRO A 121 11.98 -7.22 20.42
CA PRO A 121 11.31 -6.43 21.48
C PRO A 121 11.97 -5.07 21.71
N GLN A 122 13.27 -4.98 21.47
CA GLN A 122 14.06 -3.76 21.63
C GLN A 122 15.11 -3.63 20.52
N GLY A 123 15.49 -2.38 20.24
CA GLY A 123 16.52 -2.07 19.26
C GLY A 123 16.00 -1.99 17.82
N ARG A 124 16.97 -1.94 16.90
CA ARG A 124 16.67 -1.85 15.45
C ARG A 124 16.45 -3.23 14.86
N ASN A 125 15.50 -3.31 13.96
CA ASN A 125 15.24 -4.49 13.16
C ASN A 125 16.00 -4.40 11.84
N THR A 126 16.27 -5.55 11.23
CA THR A 126 16.89 -5.66 9.91
C THR A 126 15.88 -6.20 8.92
N LEU A 127 15.86 -5.63 7.73
CA LEU A 127 15.04 -6.05 6.60
C LEU A 127 15.97 -6.40 5.45
N TRP A 128 15.81 -7.60 4.91
CA TRP A 128 16.49 -8.08 3.70
C TRP A 128 15.45 -8.50 2.66
N VAL A 129 15.68 -8.10 1.41
CA VAL A 129 14.83 -8.47 0.27
C VAL A 129 15.75 -8.99 -0.83
N ALA A 130 15.51 -10.24 -1.26
CA ALA A 130 16.19 -10.84 -2.41
C ALA A 130 15.22 -10.89 -3.59
N VAL A 131 15.63 -10.33 -4.72
CA VAL A 131 14.77 -10.19 -5.91
C VAL A 131 15.41 -10.87 -7.10
N GLN A 132 14.61 -11.58 -7.88
CA GLN A 132 14.98 -12.10 -9.20
C GLN A 132 13.97 -11.63 -10.24
N ASP A 133 14.48 -11.16 -11.37
CA ASP A 133 13.68 -10.74 -12.51
C ASP A 133 14.20 -11.36 -13.81
N PRO A 134 13.40 -12.22 -14.48
CA PRO A 134 13.77 -12.77 -15.78
C PRO A 134 13.62 -11.77 -16.92
N THR A 135 13.10 -10.56 -16.67
CA THR A 135 12.90 -9.45 -17.61
C THR A 135 12.29 -9.90 -18.95
N GLY A 136 13.06 -9.89 -20.02
CA GLY A 136 12.62 -10.22 -21.40
C GLY A 136 12.72 -11.70 -21.76
N THR A 137 13.10 -12.60 -20.85
CA THR A 137 13.40 -14.02 -21.18
C THR A 137 12.29 -15.00 -20.80
N GLY A 138 11.26 -14.55 -20.09
CA GLY A 138 10.14 -15.40 -19.66
C GLY A 138 8.81 -15.02 -20.28
N THR A 139 7.73 -15.64 -19.79
CA THR A 139 6.34 -15.40 -20.19
C THR A 139 5.54 -14.56 -19.20
N GLN A 140 6.20 -14.07 -18.12
CA GLN A 140 5.59 -13.22 -17.11
C GLN A 140 5.14 -11.87 -17.70
N ALA A 141 4.17 -11.25 -17.05
CA ALA A 141 3.76 -9.89 -17.38
C ALA A 141 4.93 -8.91 -17.11
N ARG A 142 5.34 -8.17 -18.13
CA ARG A 142 6.46 -7.20 -18.07
C ARG A 142 6.20 -5.90 -18.86
N GLY A 143 5.02 -5.76 -19.46
CA GLY A 143 4.72 -4.63 -20.33
C GLY A 143 5.65 -4.57 -21.55
N LYS A 144 6.16 -3.38 -21.85
CA LYS A 144 7.09 -3.13 -22.96
C LYS A 144 8.57 -3.17 -22.54
N GLN A 145 8.89 -3.73 -21.38
CA GLN A 145 10.26 -3.84 -20.88
C GLN A 145 11.09 -4.82 -21.71
N THR A 146 12.34 -4.46 -21.96
CA THR A 146 13.30 -5.32 -22.67
C THR A 146 14.73 -5.02 -22.28
N LEU A 147 15.61 -6.04 -22.37
CA LEU A 147 17.06 -5.88 -22.23
C LEU A 147 17.72 -5.18 -23.42
N ARG A 148 17.01 -5.03 -24.55
CA ARG A 148 17.46 -4.34 -25.76
C ARG A 148 16.45 -3.26 -26.14
N PRO A 149 16.42 -2.13 -25.42
CA PRO A 149 15.46 -1.06 -25.67
C PRO A 149 15.65 -0.44 -27.05
N GLY A 150 14.54 -0.01 -27.65
CA GLY A 150 14.53 0.65 -28.93
C GLY A 150 13.13 0.63 -29.58
N GLY A 151 12.85 1.60 -30.45
CA GLY A 151 11.52 1.77 -31.03
C GLY A 151 10.47 2.01 -29.93
N MET A 152 9.47 1.14 -29.84
CA MET A 152 8.39 1.23 -28.85
C MET A 152 8.71 0.55 -27.50
N PHE A 153 9.87 -0.10 -27.36
CA PHE A 153 10.24 -0.83 -26.16
C PHE A 153 11.09 0.03 -25.22
N TYR A 154 10.86 -0.12 -23.91
CA TYR A 154 11.51 0.60 -22.84
C TYR A 154 12.61 -0.22 -22.18
N PRO A 155 13.59 0.41 -21.50
CA PRO A 155 14.53 -0.29 -20.65
C PRO A 155 13.84 -1.20 -19.64
N ALA A 156 14.51 -2.29 -19.27
CA ALA A 156 14.11 -3.13 -18.18
C ALA A 156 14.03 -2.34 -16.87
N GLN A 157 13.16 -2.74 -15.99
CA GLN A 157 13.07 -2.26 -14.60
C GLN A 157 12.92 -3.47 -13.70
N SER A 158 13.70 -3.52 -12.64
CA SER A 158 13.74 -4.65 -11.71
C SER A 158 13.71 -4.18 -10.27
N GLY A 159 13.36 -5.09 -9.36
CA GLY A 159 13.42 -4.84 -7.93
C GLY A 159 12.30 -3.96 -7.40
N ILE A 160 12.57 -3.30 -6.28
CA ILE A 160 11.59 -2.42 -5.61
C ILE A 160 11.46 -1.13 -6.42
N TRP A 161 10.28 -0.88 -7.01
CA TRP A 161 10.03 0.30 -7.83
C TRP A 161 8.86 1.17 -7.37
N GLN A 162 8.19 0.74 -6.29
CA GLN A 162 7.20 1.55 -5.57
C GLN A 162 7.51 1.59 -4.08
N THR A 163 6.84 2.47 -3.35
CA THR A 163 7.06 2.73 -1.92
C THR A 163 7.02 1.47 -1.08
N VAL A 164 7.92 1.41 -0.10
CA VAL A 164 7.91 0.43 1.00
C VAL A 164 7.55 1.16 2.27
N TRP A 165 6.61 0.62 3.07
CA TRP A 165 6.19 1.26 4.32
C TRP A 165 5.72 0.28 5.37
N LEU A 166 5.60 0.78 6.58
CA LEU A 166 5.07 0.04 7.73
C LEU A 166 3.83 0.73 8.27
N GLU A 167 2.92 -0.06 8.79
CA GLU A 167 1.77 0.37 9.58
C GLU A 167 1.66 -0.48 10.84
N ARG A 168 1.23 0.14 11.96
CA ARG A 168 0.76 -0.58 13.13
C ARG A 168 -0.76 -0.57 13.13
N VAL A 169 -1.36 -1.72 13.30
CA VAL A 169 -2.81 -1.92 13.28
C VAL A 169 -3.24 -2.74 14.50
N PRO A 170 -4.50 -2.68 14.95
CA PRO A 170 -5.01 -3.57 16.01
C PRO A 170 -5.00 -5.04 15.55
N GLU A 171 -5.33 -5.96 16.45
CA GLU A 171 -5.38 -7.40 16.14
C GLU A 171 -6.43 -7.76 15.07
N ASN A 172 -7.54 -7.03 15.03
CA ASN A 172 -8.47 -7.06 13.92
C ASN A 172 -8.57 -5.66 13.32
N TYR A 173 -8.18 -5.52 12.08
CA TYR A 173 -8.04 -4.23 11.40
C TYR A 173 -8.84 -4.22 10.09
N ILE A 174 -9.09 -3.03 9.57
CA ILE A 174 -9.70 -2.82 8.26
C ILE A 174 -8.70 -3.29 7.19
N ASP A 175 -9.00 -4.44 6.56
CA ASP A 175 -8.16 -5.00 5.50
C ASP A 175 -8.46 -4.35 4.15
N THR A 176 -9.75 -4.17 3.85
CA THR A 176 -10.16 -3.46 2.64
C THR A 176 -11.31 -2.49 2.91
N LEU A 177 -11.33 -1.41 2.13
CA LEU A 177 -12.34 -0.37 2.15
C LEU A 177 -12.91 -0.18 0.75
N THR A 178 -14.23 -0.32 0.62
CA THR A 178 -14.96 0.01 -0.62
C THR A 178 -15.84 1.23 -0.37
N VAL A 179 -15.65 2.27 -1.15
CA VAL A 179 -16.42 3.51 -1.08
C VAL A 179 -17.22 3.68 -2.37
N THR A 180 -18.53 3.69 -2.27
CA THR A 180 -19.45 3.74 -3.42
C THR A 180 -20.33 4.99 -3.32
N PRO A 181 -19.94 6.11 -3.97
CA PRO A 181 -20.78 7.31 -4.05
C PRO A 181 -21.94 7.09 -5.02
N ASP A 182 -23.13 7.54 -4.65
CA ASP A 182 -24.29 7.68 -5.54
C ASP A 182 -24.63 9.15 -5.74
N TYR A 183 -24.42 9.65 -6.96
CA TYR A 183 -24.63 11.04 -7.33
C TYR A 183 -26.11 11.45 -7.28
N ASP A 184 -27.00 10.60 -7.79
CA ASP A 184 -28.42 10.91 -7.91
C ASP A 184 -29.13 10.79 -6.55
N ALA A 185 -28.76 9.80 -5.76
CA ALA A 185 -29.25 9.63 -4.40
C ALA A 185 -28.58 10.58 -3.40
N ARG A 186 -27.46 11.21 -3.76
CA ARG A 186 -26.64 12.02 -2.86
C ARG A 186 -26.21 11.25 -1.62
N THR A 187 -25.75 10.02 -1.82
CA THR A 187 -25.28 9.14 -0.75
C THR A 187 -23.86 8.66 -1.00
N VAL A 188 -23.23 8.16 0.04
CA VAL A 188 -22.01 7.35 -0.06
C VAL A 188 -22.19 6.11 0.79
N THR A 189 -22.04 4.94 0.18
CA THR A 189 -22.02 3.66 0.88
C THR A 189 -20.58 3.27 1.13
N VAL A 190 -20.26 2.97 2.38
CA VAL A 190 -18.93 2.54 2.85
C VAL A 190 -19.05 1.09 3.31
N LYS A 191 -18.27 0.21 2.67
CA LYS A 191 -18.17 -1.20 3.05
C LYS A 191 -16.76 -1.53 3.51
N VAL A 192 -16.65 -2.23 4.63
CA VAL A 192 -15.39 -2.61 5.28
C VAL A 192 -15.30 -4.12 5.40
N HIS A 193 -14.14 -4.67 4.98
CA HIS A 193 -13.73 -6.03 5.35
C HIS A 193 -12.64 -5.97 6.40
N THR A 194 -12.78 -6.73 7.47
CA THR A 194 -11.76 -6.83 8.52
C THR A 194 -10.87 -8.05 8.33
N SER A 195 -9.67 -8.00 8.92
CA SER A 195 -8.64 -9.03 8.78
C SER A 195 -9.01 -10.39 9.40
N LYS A 196 -9.90 -10.43 10.39
CA LYS A 196 -10.33 -11.66 11.07
C LYS A 196 -11.80 -11.94 10.81
N PRO A 197 -12.17 -13.20 10.52
CA PRO A 197 -13.57 -13.62 10.44
C PRO A 197 -14.20 -13.71 11.83
N GLY A 198 -15.48 -13.35 11.92
CA GLY A 198 -16.30 -13.57 13.11
C GLY A 198 -16.09 -12.51 14.21
N GLY A 199 -17.18 -12.09 14.77
CA GLY A 199 -17.29 -11.02 15.76
C GLY A 199 -18.01 -9.83 15.16
N ALA A 200 -19.01 -9.31 15.88
CA ALA A 200 -19.73 -8.10 15.51
C ALA A 200 -18.73 -6.95 15.41
N VAL A 201 -18.68 -6.32 14.25
CA VAL A 201 -17.86 -5.12 14.01
C VAL A 201 -18.80 -3.93 14.01
N ASN A 202 -18.67 -3.05 14.99
CA ASN A 202 -19.33 -1.76 14.92
C ASN A 202 -18.49 -0.86 13.99
N LEU A 203 -19.12 -0.46 12.89
CA LEU A 203 -18.54 0.44 11.89
C LEU A 203 -19.07 1.85 12.15
N TRP A 204 -18.20 2.84 12.11
CA TRP A 204 -18.60 4.23 12.05
C TRP A 204 -17.91 4.94 10.87
N ALA A 205 -18.61 5.91 10.30
CA ALA A 205 -18.07 6.72 9.24
C ALA A 205 -18.45 8.18 9.40
N VAL A 206 -17.53 9.07 9.06
CA VAL A 206 -17.70 10.54 9.13
C VAL A 206 -17.26 11.14 7.82
N VAL A 207 -18.14 11.95 7.21
CA VAL A 207 -17.87 12.73 6.00
C VAL A 207 -17.64 14.18 6.38
N ARG A 208 -16.58 14.78 5.81
CA ARG A 208 -16.28 16.21 5.97
C ARG A 208 -16.18 16.90 4.62
N ALA A 209 -16.64 18.16 4.60
CA ALA A 209 -16.45 19.05 3.48
C ALA A 209 -15.73 20.32 3.98
N GLY A 210 -14.53 20.58 3.45
CA GLY A 210 -13.73 21.72 3.89
C GLY A 210 -13.39 21.70 5.40
N GLY A 211 -13.23 20.52 5.98
CA GLY A 211 -12.93 20.31 7.40
C GLY A 211 -14.17 20.30 8.33
N VAL A 212 -15.37 20.62 7.82
CA VAL A 212 -16.62 20.59 8.58
C VAL A 212 -17.29 19.24 8.45
N THR A 213 -17.69 18.60 9.54
CA THR A 213 -18.50 17.37 9.54
C THR A 213 -19.88 17.68 8.97
N ILE A 214 -20.28 16.96 7.91
CA ILE A 214 -21.55 17.14 7.21
C ILE A 214 -22.45 15.90 7.27
N ALA A 215 -21.89 14.74 7.53
CA ALA A 215 -22.63 13.51 7.77
C ALA A 215 -21.79 12.58 8.65
N GLU A 216 -22.48 11.86 9.52
CA GLU A 216 -21.90 10.78 10.31
C GLU A 216 -22.97 9.71 10.58
N ASP A 217 -22.55 8.45 10.57
CA ASP A 217 -23.47 7.34 10.88
C ASP A 217 -22.69 6.12 11.36
N TRP A 218 -23.43 5.17 11.93
CA TRP A 218 -22.96 3.92 12.47
C TRP A 218 -23.64 2.76 11.77
N GLY A 219 -22.86 1.77 11.38
CA GLY A 219 -23.35 0.51 10.87
C GLY A 219 -22.83 -0.65 11.71
N SER A 220 -23.54 -1.75 11.72
CA SER A 220 -23.09 -3.00 12.34
C SER A 220 -23.39 -4.15 11.41
N ASP A 221 -22.52 -5.16 11.43
CA ASP A 221 -22.85 -6.48 10.92
C ASP A 221 -22.64 -7.51 12.03
N GLU A 222 -23.69 -8.29 12.32
CA GLU A 222 -23.67 -9.32 13.36
C GLU A 222 -23.21 -10.69 12.84
N ALA A 223 -23.14 -10.87 11.51
CA ALA A 223 -23.03 -12.19 10.92
C ALA A 223 -21.73 -12.45 10.14
N ASP A 224 -21.03 -11.42 9.67
CA ASP A 224 -19.89 -11.60 8.77
C ASP A 224 -18.76 -10.59 9.06
N ARG A 225 -17.62 -10.73 8.37
CA ARG A 225 -16.47 -9.80 8.48
C ARG A 225 -16.71 -8.39 7.90
N ASP A 226 -17.88 -8.19 7.32
CA ASP A 226 -18.22 -7.02 6.53
C ASP A 226 -19.12 -6.08 7.31
N GLY A 227 -18.71 -4.86 7.52
CA GLY A 227 -19.57 -3.77 7.97
C GLY A 227 -19.96 -2.88 6.81
N GLU A 228 -21.20 -2.40 6.79
CA GLU A 228 -21.68 -1.45 5.78
C GLU A 228 -22.45 -0.31 6.42
N VAL A 229 -22.20 0.91 5.94
CA VAL A 229 -22.95 2.11 6.34
C VAL A 229 -23.20 3.01 5.14
N THR A 230 -24.37 3.62 5.05
CA THR A 230 -24.73 4.57 3.99
C THR A 230 -25.01 5.94 4.60
N LEU A 231 -24.22 6.96 4.20
CA LEU A 231 -24.36 8.32 4.67
C LEU A 231 -25.06 9.17 3.60
N ASN A 232 -25.97 10.04 4.04
CA ASN A 232 -26.68 10.99 3.18
C ASN A 232 -25.96 12.33 3.18
N ILE A 233 -25.77 12.90 2.00
CA ILE A 233 -25.20 14.25 1.83
C ILE A 233 -26.36 15.23 1.59
N ALA A 234 -26.57 16.14 2.54
CA ALA A 234 -27.61 17.16 2.43
C ALA A 234 -27.38 18.06 1.22
N GLU A 235 -28.45 18.63 0.68
CA GLU A 235 -28.40 19.43 -0.56
C GLU A 235 -27.46 20.63 -0.46
N GLU A 236 -27.44 21.32 0.66
CA GLU A 236 -26.53 22.43 0.94
C GLU A 236 -25.05 22.06 0.99
N HIS A 237 -24.74 20.78 1.15
CA HIS A 237 -23.39 20.21 1.16
C HIS A 237 -23.06 19.40 -0.09
N PHE A 238 -23.91 19.44 -1.11
CA PHE A 238 -23.69 18.72 -2.35
C PHE A 238 -22.80 19.51 -3.30
N PHE A 239 -21.56 19.03 -3.45
CA PHE A 239 -20.55 19.59 -4.36
C PHE A 239 -20.18 18.56 -5.41
N SER A 240 -20.60 18.81 -6.66
CA SER A 240 -20.26 17.94 -7.79
C SER A 240 -18.81 18.11 -8.17
N TRP A 241 -18.13 16.99 -8.39
CA TRP A 241 -16.77 16.98 -8.93
C TRP A 241 -16.77 17.20 -10.44
N SER A 242 -15.92 18.09 -10.92
CA SER A 242 -15.57 18.24 -12.34
C SER A 242 -14.07 18.58 -12.46
N PRO A 243 -13.46 18.50 -13.67
CA PRO A 243 -12.09 18.96 -13.87
C PRO A 243 -11.88 20.44 -13.48
N ASP A 244 -12.89 21.28 -13.67
CA ASP A 244 -12.84 22.71 -13.33
C ASP A 244 -13.13 22.99 -11.86
N SER A 245 -13.79 22.05 -11.16
CA SER A 245 -14.11 22.09 -9.73
C SER A 245 -13.88 20.71 -9.09
N PRO A 246 -12.62 20.32 -8.83
CA PRO A 246 -12.27 18.96 -8.40
C PRO A 246 -12.49 18.78 -6.89
N PHE A 247 -13.73 18.97 -6.42
CA PHE A 247 -14.06 18.86 -5.01
C PHE A 247 -14.00 17.40 -4.53
N LEU A 248 -13.30 17.19 -3.41
CA LEU A 248 -13.23 15.90 -2.71
C LEU A 248 -13.78 16.05 -1.30
N TYR A 249 -14.59 15.09 -0.90
CA TYR A 249 -15.00 14.92 0.49
C TYR A 249 -13.97 14.11 1.25
N ASP A 250 -13.62 14.53 2.45
CA ASP A 250 -12.84 13.71 3.36
C ASP A 250 -13.75 12.66 4.01
N LEU A 251 -13.27 11.43 4.08
CA LEU A 251 -13.95 10.31 4.72
C LEU A 251 -13.05 9.72 5.80
N THR A 252 -13.56 9.62 7.03
CA THR A 252 -12.92 8.87 8.10
C THR A 252 -13.79 7.67 8.45
N VAL A 253 -13.20 6.51 8.49
CA VAL A 253 -13.87 5.23 8.77
C VAL A 253 -13.16 4.54 9.91
N GLY A 254 -13.91 4.05 10.86
CA GLY A 254 -13.36 3.31 11.98
C GLY A 254 -14.21 2.10 12.35
N THR A 255 -13.55 1.14 12.96
CA THR A 255 -14.19 -0.07 13.48
C THR A 255 -13.91 -0.24 14.97
N THR A 256 -14.90 -0.77 15.70
CA THR A 256 -14.73 -1.18 17.11
C THR A 256 -15.13 -2.62 17.25
N GLN A 257 -14.38 -3.36 18.05
CA GLN A 257 -14.71 -4.74 18.41
C GLN A 257 -14.73 -4.85 19.93
N GLY A 258 -15.95 -5.01 20.51
CA GLY A 258 -16.13 -5.08 21.96
C GLY A 258 -15.72 -3.79 22.71
N GLU A 259 -15.77 -3.82 24.05
CA GLU A 259 -15.40 -2.68 24.90
C GLU A 259 -13.88 -2.58 25.16
N GLU A 260 -13.11 -3.64 24.92
CA GLU A 260 -11.69 -3.75 25.30
C GLU A 260 -10.70 -3.92 24.13
N GLU A 261 -11.17 -4.16 22.90
CA GLU A 261 -10.29 -4.33 21.74
C GLU A 261 -10.14 -3.04 20.94
N GLY A 262 -8.90 -2.71 20.62
CA GLY A 262 -8.49 -1.44 20.00
C GLY A 262 -9.22 -1.13 18.70
N PHE A 263 -9.37 0.16 18.46
CA PHE A 263 -10.00 0.75 17.28
C PHE A 263 -9.03 0.75 16.10
N ASP A 264 -9.48 0.36 14.90
CA ASP A 264 -8.80 0.75 13.66
C ASP A 264 -9.50 1.98 13.06
N THR A 265 -8.70 2.91 12.56
CA THR A 265 -9.20 4.11 11.89
C THR A 265 -8.41 4.32 10.61
N VAL A 266 -9.14 4.52 9.52
CA VAL A 266 -8.57 4.86 8.22
C VAL A 266 -9.16 6.16 7.69
N HIS A 267 -8.34 6.93 7.00
CA HIS A 267 -8.73 8.14 6.30
C HIS A 267 -8.76 7.87 4.80
N SER A 268 -9.83 8.30 4.17
CA SER A 268 -10.11 8.15 2.76
C SER A 268 -10.70 9.43 2.19
N TYR A 269 -11.14 9.38 0.96
CA TYR A 269 -11.84 10.46 0.28
C TYR A 269 -12.76 9.91 -0.80
N PHE A 270 -13.73 10.71 -1.24
CA PHE A 270 -14.56 10.40 -2.39
C PHE A 270 -15.02 11.69 -3.10
N ALA A 271 -15.59 11.51 -4.27
CA ALA A 271 -16.22 12.58 -5.03
C ALA A 271 -17.61 12.17 -5.48
N LEU A 272 -18.53 13.12 -5.55
CA LEU A 272 -19.84 12.94 -6.17
C LEU A 272 -19.75 13.34 -7.64
N ARG A 273 -19.83 12.37 -8.54
CA ARG A 273 -19.67 12.54 -9.97
C ARG A 273 -20.55 11.55 -10.73
N LYS A 274 -21.13 12.00 -11.85
CA LYS A 274 -21.92 11.16 -12.74
C LYS A 274 -21.39 11.20 -14.16
N TRP A 275 -21.35 10.02 -14.80
CA TRP A 275 -21.10 9.84 -16.23
C TRP A 275 -22.31 9.21 -16.87
N GLU A 276 -22.76 9.76 -17.98
CA GLU A 276 -23.85 9.22 -18.78
C GLU A 276 -23.44 9.11 -20.25
N CYS A 277 -23.83 8.00 -20.89
CA CYS A 277 -23.83 7.88 -22.34
C CYS A 277 -25.26 8.11 -22.83
N LYS A 278 -25.49 9.21 -23.55
CA LYS A 278 -26.79 9.47 -24.21
C LYS A 278 -26.64 9.24 -25.70
N LYS A 279 -27.68 8.63 -26.34
CA LYS A 279 -27.75 8.65 -27.80
C LYS A 279 -27.96 10.08 -28.23
N ASP A 280 -27.18 10.51 -29.23
CA ASP A 280 -27.46 11.76 -29.91
C ASP A 280 -28.87 11.67 -30.57
N ALA A 281 -29.62 12.76 -30.48
CA ALA A 281 -30.95 12.85 -31.00
C ALA A 281 -30.98 12.85 -32.54
#